data_3825b8da843fa879115b7a178473ff38
#
_entry.id   3825b8da843fa879115b7a178473ff38
#
_cell.length_a   1.000
_cell.length_b   1.000
_cell.length_c   1.000
_cell.angle_alpha   90.00
_cell.angle_beta   90.00
_cell.angle_gamma   90.00
#
_symmetry.space_group_name_H-M   'P 1'
#
loop_
_entity.id
_entity.type
_entity.pdbx_description
1 polymer ?
#
loop_
_entity_poly.entity_id
_entity_poly.type
_entity_poly.pdbx_seq_one_letter_code
_entity_poly.pdbx_strand_id
1 'polypeptide(L)'
;MKLNIALLSGDGIGPEVIEQAVKVSDAVAKKFSHTINWMPALTGAAAIDAVGDPYPKETHEICLKSDAILFGAIGHPKFDNDPSAKIRPEQGLLRMRKKLGLFANVRPTFTFPSLIDKSPLKKERIKGTDLVFLRELTGGIYFGERGRKDNGNTAFDTCTYTRFEIERLAIKGFELAMKRSKKLCCVDKANVLESSRLWRETVQSLEKKYPEVEVSYEFVDAVAMRLVQWPNSYDVLITENLFGDILTDEASVISGSMGLMPSASIGLETSLYEPIHGSYPQAAGKDIANPLATILSSAMMFEDAFNLMEESKLIRDVVNKSLEQSIVTEDLSEGQRAYKTSEVGDWLVKEILK
;
A
#
# COMPACT_ATOMS: atom_id res chain seq x y z
N MET A 1 8.38 -23.70 -7.51
CA MET A 1 9.48 -22.80 -7.11
C MET A 1 9.63 -22.81 -5.59
N LYS A 2 10.78 -22.37 -5.05
CA LYS A 2 10.94 -22.07 -3.62
C LYS A 2 10.95 -20.56 -3.44
N LEU A 3 10.06 -20.05 -2.59
CA LEU A 3 9.86 -18.62 -2.37
C LEU A 3 10.27 -18.30 -0.92
N ASN A 4 11.25 -17.42 -0.71
CA ASN A 4 11.69 -17.01 0.63
C ASN A 4 11.06 -15.66 0.95
N ILE A 5 10.17 -15.61 1.93
CA ILE A 5 9.38 -14.41 2.22
C ILE A 5 9.59 -14.00 3.68
N ALA A 6 10.08 -12.77 3.90
CA ALA A 6 10.09 -12.20 5.25
C ALA A 6 8.66 -11.90 5.68
N LEU A 7 8.31 -12.33 6.89
CA LEU A 7 6.97 -12.19 7.44
C LEU A 7 7.00 -11.21 8.63
N LEU A 8 6.48 -10.01 8.40
CA LEU A 8 6.45 -8.95 9.40
C LEU A 8 5.00 -8.68 9.81
N SER A 9 4.52 -9.38 10.83
CA SER A 9 3.13 -9.24 11.27
C SER A 9 2.80 -7.84 11.80
N GLY A 10 3.77 -7.19 12.48
CA GLY A 10 3.62 -5.84 13.01
C GLY A 10 2.67 -5.77 14.21
N ASP A 11 1.83 -4.74 14.23
CA ASP A 11 1.04 -4.30 15.39
C ASP A 11 -0.48 -4.42 15.15
N GLY A 12 -1.25 -4.34 16.22
CA GLY A 12 -2.72 -4.27 16.17
C GLY A 12 -3.36 -5.46 15.48
N ILE A 13 -4.12 -5.22 14.41
CA ILE A 13 -4.74 -6.28 13.58
C ILE A 13 -3.74 -6.98 12.64
N GLY A 14 -2.51 -6.46 12.54
CA GLY A 14 -1.49 -7.00 11.63
C GLY A 14 -1.32 -8.52 11.73
N PRO A 15 -1.13 -9.11 12.94
CA PRO A 15 -1.03 -10.56 13.10
C PRO A 15 -2.24 -11.33 12.57
N GLU A 16 -3.46 -10.84 12.78
CA GLU A 16 -4.69 -11.51 12.36
C GLU A 16 -4.83 -11.53 10.83
N VAL A 17 -4.60 -10.39 10.16
CA VAL A 17 -4.75 -10.29 8.71
C VAL A 17 -3.60 -10.99 7.97
N ILE A 18 -2.39 -10.98 8.53
CA ILE A 18 -1.23 -11.74 8.02
C ILE A 18 -1.47 -13.24 8.09
N GLU A 19 -2.04 -13.75 9.19
CA GLU A 19 -2.37 -15.18 9.31
C GLU A 19 -3.27 -15.64 8.16
N GLN A 20 -4.26 -14.85 7.77
CA GLN A 20 -5.15 -15.21 6.67
C GLN A 20 -4.43 -15.12 5.31
N ALA A 21 -3.57 -14.11 5.10
CA ALA A 21 -2.78 -14.01 3.87
C ALA A 21 -1.78 -15.16 3.73
N VAL A 22 -1.18 -15.61 4.82
CA VAL A 22 -0.31 -16.81 4.86
C VAL A 22 -1.10 -18.06 4.48
N LYS A 23 -2.26 -18.31 5.11
CA LYS A 23 -3.12 -19.46 4.78
C LYS A 23 -3.51 -19.51 3.30
N VAL A 24 -3.91 -18.35 2.74
CA VAL A 24 -4.28 -18.24 1.33
C VAL A 24 -3.07 -18.46 0.43
N SER A 25 -1.94 -17.85 0.74
CA SER A 25 -0.70 -18.03 -0.03
C SER A 25 -0.20 -19.47 -0.02
N ASP A 26 -0.27 -20.16 1.13
CA ASP A 26 0.10 -21.56 1.24
C ASP A 26 -0.84 -22.48 0.44
N ALA A 27 -2.14 -22.17 0.41
CA ALA A 27 -3.11 -22.91 -0.39
C ALA A 27 -2.82 -22.77 -1.90
N VAL A 28 -2.50 -21.55 -2.35
CA VAL A 28 -2.08 -21.27 -3.73
C VAL A 28 -0.77 -21.99 -4.05
N ALA A 29 0.23 -21.86 -3.21
CA ALA A 29 1.53 -22.52 -3.38
C ALA A 29 1.37 -24.03 -3.50
N LYS A 30 0.53 -24.65 -2.66
CA LYS A 30 0.20 -26.08 -2.72
C LYS A 30 -0.44 -26.45 -4.07
N LYS A 31 -1.40 -25.65 -4.55
CA LYS A 31 -2.11 -25.93 -5.83
C LYS A 31 -1.17 -25.87 -7.03
N PHE A 32 -0.21 -24.95 -7.03
CA PHE A 32 0.74 -24.76 -8.12
C PHE A 32 2.11 -25.44 -7.88
N SER A 33 2.22 -26.29 -6.86
CA SER A 33 3.45 -27.04 -6.53
C SER A 33 4.65 -26.11 -6.21
N HIS A 34 4.41 -25.03 -5.54
CA HIS A 34 5.45 -24.16 -4.95
C HIS A 34 5.68 -24.49 -3.49
N THR A 35 6.78 -24.03 -2.94
CA THR A 35 7.12 -24.12 -1.50
C THR A 35 7.42 -22.73 -1.00
N ILE A 36 6.69 -22.25 0.00
CA ILE A 36 6.98 -20.98 0.65
C ILE A 36 7.79 -21.25 1.93
N ASN A 37 8.88 -20.52 2.08
CA ASN A 37 9.67 -20.44 3.30
C ASN A 37 9.40 -19.12 3.99
N TRP A 38 8.49 -19.11 4.96
CA TRP A 38 8.19 -17.92 5.75
C TRP A 38 9.31 -17.66 6.77
N MET A 39 9.82 -16.45 6.81
CA MET A 39 10.88 -16.00 7.72
C MET A 39 10.31 -14.90 8.65
N PRO A 40 9.71 -15.28 9.80
CA PRO A 40 9.11 -14.31 10.70
C PRO A 40 10.17 -13.42 11.34
N ALA A 41 9.87 -12.11 11.46
CA ALA A 41 10.72 -11.15 12.14
C ALA A 41 9.89 -10.05 12.82
N LEU A 42 10.44 -9.47 13.89
CA LEU A 42 9.78 -8.45 14.71
C LEU A 42 9.88 -7.08 14.06
N THR A 43 8.80 -6.30 14.13
CA THR A 43 8.79 -4.89 13.74
C THR A 43 7.75 -4.12 14.56
N GLY A 44 7.80 -2.80 14.55
CA GLY A 44 6.82 -1.94 15.20
C GLY A 44 6.88 -1.93 16.72
N ALA A 45 5.73 -1.79 17.36
CA ALA A 45 5.58 -1.79 18.82
C ALA A 45 6.01 -3.13 19.43
N ALA A 46 5.69 -4.24 18.77
CA ALA A 46 6.12 -5.57 19.21
C ALA A 46 7.66 -5.69 19.28
N ALA A 47 8.38 -5.11 18.34
CA ALA A 47 9.83 -5.07 18.36
C ALA A 47 10.38 -4.12 19.44
N ILE A 48 9.76 -2.96 19.63
CA ILE A 48 10.14 -2.05 20.72
C ILE A 48 10.00 -2.75 22.06
N ASP A 49 8.91 -3.46 22.29
CA ASP A 49 8.64 -4.16 23.54
C ASP A 49 9.64 -5.30 23.80
N ALA A 50 10.06 -6.00 22.75
CA ALA A 50 10.97 -7.14 22.85
C ALA A 50 12.44 -6.72 22.99
N VAL A 51 12.90 -5.72 22.22
CA VAL A 51 14.32 -5.38 22.08
C VAL A 51 14.62 -3.87 22.10
N GLY A 52 13.63 -3.01 22.31
CA GLY A 52 13.80 -1.55 22.38
C GLY A 52 14.00 -0.86 21.03
N ASP A 53 13.82 -1.53 19.91
CA ASP A 53 14.03 -1.00 18.57
C ASP A 53 12.88 -1.38 17.64
N PRO A 54 12.17 -0.43 16.97
CA PRO A 54 11.05 -0.74 16.08
C PRO A 54 11.43 -1.42 14.77
N TYR A 55 12.72 -1.44 14.41
CA TYR A 55 13.25 -2.15 13.25
C TYR A 55 14.64 -2.72 13.57
N PRO A 56 14.72 -3.86 14.27
CA PRO A 56 15.96 -4.48 14.71
C PRO A 56 16.87 -4.84 13.54
N LYS A 57 18.19 -4.91 13.82
CA LYS A 57 19.19 -5.33 12.84
C LYS A 57 18.90 -6.72 12.27
N GLU A 58 18.45 -7.65 13.11
CA GLU A 58 18.08 -9.02 12.71
C GLU A 58 16.94 -9.00 11.69
N THR A 59 15.90 -8.20 11.93
CA THR A 59 14.80 -8.01 10.98
C THR A 59 15.29 -7.49 9.63
N HIS A 60 16.21 -6.51 9.66
CA HIS A 60 16.80 -5.99 8.43
C HIS A 60 17.57 -7.07 7.65
N GLU A 61 18.36 -7.89 8.34
CA GLU A 61 19.11 -8.99 7.72
C GLU A 61 18.19 -10.07 7.14
N ILE A 62 17.06 -10.36 7.78
CA ILE A 62 16.04 -11.28 7.25
C ILE A 62 15.42 -10.69 5.98
N CYS A 63 15.05 -9.41 5.99
CA CYS A 63 14.49 -8.74 4.81
C CYS A 63 15.45 -8.78 3.60
N LEU A 64 16.75 -8.55 3.82
CA LEU A 64 17.76 -8.60 2.75
C LEU A 64 17.99 -10.01 2.18
N LYS A 65 17.68 -11.06 2.94
CA LYS A 65 17.84 -12.47 2.51
C LYS A 65 16.58 -13.02 1.85
N SER A 66 15.48 -12.28 1.89
CA SER A 66 14.20 -12.69 1.32
C SER A 66 14.00 -12.18 -0.10
N ASP A 67 13.23 -12.94 -0.87
CA ASP A 67 12.84 -12.56 -2.23
C ASP A 67 11.74 -11.48 -2.19
N ALA A 68 10.92 -11.47 -1.13
CA ALA A 68 9.86 -10.50 -0.89
C ALA A 68 9.57 -10.35 0.61
N ILE A 69 8.87 -9.28 0.98
CA ILE A 69 8.43 -9.00 2.36
C ILE A 69 6.91 -8.91 2.36
N LEU A 70 6.24 -9.72 3.18
CA LEU A 70 4.81 -9.55 3.48
C LEU A 70 4.67 -8.90 4.85
N PHE A 71 3.98 -7.74 4.88
CA PHE A 71 3.89 -6.87 6.05
C PHE A 71 2.43 -6.64 6.43
N GLY A 72 2.13 -6.70 7.75
CA GLY A 72 0.77 -6.49 8.26
C GLY A 72 0.44 -5.02 8.46
N ALA A 73 0.68 -4.52 9.67
CA ALA A 73 0.38 -3.13 10.00
C ALA A 73 1.32 -2.59 11.08
N ILE A 74 1.36 -1.27 11.26
CA ILE A 74 2.22 -0.63 12.26
C ILE A 74 1.47 0.45 13.02
N GLY A 75 1.87 0.66 14.27
CA GLY A 75 1.33 1.69 15.14
C GLY A 75 0.64 1.12 16.38
N HIS A 76 0.83 1.81 17.52
CA HIS A 76 0.21 1.38 18.76
C HIS A 76 -0.10 2.61 19.67
N PRO A 77 -1.35 2.73 20.21
CA PRO A 77 -1.80 3.91 20.96
C PRO A 77 -0.92 4.32 22.14
N LYS A 78 -0.21 3.37 22.76
CA LYS A 78 0.68 3.69 23.87
C LYS A 78 1.83 4.64 23.49
N PHE A 79 2.21 4.66 22.19
CA PHE A 79 3.24 5.57 21.68
C PHE A 79 2.64 6.87 21.17
N ASP A 80 1.42 6.83 20.59
CA ASP A 80 0.74 8.02 20.05
C ASP A 80 0.29 8.95 21.16
N ASN A 81 -0.20 8.38 22.27
CA ASN A 81 -0.70 9.11 23.41
C ASN A 81 0.40 9.59 24.38
N ASP A 82 1.67 9.24 24.15
CA ASP A 82 2.81 9.70 24.92
C ASP A 82 3.63 10.74 24.16
N PRO A 83 3.46 12.05 24.45
CA PRO A 83 4.26 13.10 23.81
C PRO A 83 5.77 13.00 24.12
N SER A 84 6.13 12.29 25.19
CA SER A 84 7.53 12.09 25.61
C SER A 84 8.20 10.89 24.95
N ALA A 85 7.45 10.06 24.22
CA ALA A 85 7.97 8.87 23.55
C ALA A 85 9.07 9.26 22.55
N LYS A 86 10.29 8.84 22.84
CA LYS A 86 11.47 9.08 22.00
C LYS A 86 11.54 8.15 20.79
N ILE A 87 10.94 6.98 20.92
CA ILE A 87 10.92 5.92 19.90
C ILE A 87 9.45 5.59 19.59
N ARG A 88 9.13 5.56 18.30
CA ARG A 88 7.77 5.24 17.79
C ARG A 88 7.83 4.14 16.75
N PRO A 89 6.79 3.30 16.65
CA PRO A 89 6.70 2.23 15.63
C PRO A 89 6.94 2.74 14.20
N GLU A 90 6.36 3.88 13.84
CA GLU A 90 6.42 4.51 12.52
C GLU A 90 7.86 4.88 12.11
N GLN A 91 8.71 5.23 13.08
CA GLN A 91 10.16 5.48 12.82
C GLN A 91 10.85 4.22 12.30
N GLY A 92 10.40 3.04 12.75
CA GLY A 92 10.87 1.75 12.24
C GLY A 92 10.52 1.55 10.77
N LEU A 93 9.27 1.83 10.39
CA LEU A 93 8.80 1.74 9.01
C LEU A 93 9.56 2.70 8.09
N LEU A 94 9.69 3.96 8.47
CA LEU A 94 10.45 4.95 7.68
C LEU A 94 11.93 4.53 7.52
N ARG A 95 12.54 4.02 8.59
CA ARG A 95 13.91 3.50 8.55
C ARG A 95 14.04 2.26 7.66
N MET A 96 13.08 1.35 7.69
CA MET A 96 13.00 0.19 6.82
C MET A 96 12.92 0.61 5.35
N ARG A 97 11.98 1.49 5.00
CA ARG A 97 11.82 2.03 3.65
C ARG A 97 13.13 2.63 3.12
N LYS A 98 13.80 3.44 3.93
CA LYS A 98 15.08 4.06 3.56
C LYS A 98 16.20 3.04 3.40
N LYS A 99 16.35 2.10 4.35
CA LYS A 99 17.45 1.11 4.34
C LYS A 99 17.31 0.06 3.23
N LEU A 100 16.09 -0.32 2.88
CA LEU A 100 15.81 -1.26 1.79
C LEU A 100 15.63 -0.55 0.43
N GLY A 101 15.71 0.78 0.42
CA GLY A 101 15.53 1.56 -0.80
C GLY A 101 14.13 1.40 -1.42
N LEU A 102 13.10 1.26 -0.60
CA LEU A 102 11.70 1.15 -1.03
C LEU A 102 11.21 2.54 -1.45
N PHE A 103 11.33 2.87 -2.73
CA PHE A 103 11.14 4.23 -3.21
C PHE A 103 9.79 4.51 -3.86
N ALA A 104 9.12 3.50 -4.39
CA ALA A 104 7.86 3.63 -5.11
C ALA A 104 6.78 2.80 -4.44
N ASN A 105 5.75 3.44 -3.90
CA ASN A 105 4.58 2.75 -3.37
C ASN A 105 3.48 2.71 -4.42
N VAL A 106 3.16 1.51 -4.87
CA VAL A 106 2.12 1.22 -5.87
C VAL A 106 0.83 0.92 -5.15
N ARG A 107 -0.20 1.75 -5.37
CA ARG A 107 -1.53 1.64 -4.74
C ARG A 107 -2.61 1.58 -5.82
N PRO A 108 -3.03 0.39 -6.25
CA PRO A 108 -4.14 0.26 -7.17
C PRO A 108 -5.46 0.60 -6.48
N THR A 109 -6.34 1.31 -7.18
CA THR A 109 -7.69 1.67 -6.75
C THR A 109 -8.66 1.29 -7.84
N PHE A 110 -9.54 0.36 -7.56
CA PHE A 110 -10.52 -0.14 -8.53
C PHE A 110 -11.87 -0.44 -7.87
N THR A 111 -12.92 -0.44 -8.69
CA THR A 111 -14.25 -0.78 -8.22
C THR A 111 -14.53 -2.27 -8.38
N PHE A 112 -15.07 -2.88 -7.35
CA PHE A 112 -15.65 -4.21 -7.43
C PHE A 112 -17.11 -4.10 -7.88
N PRO A 113 -17.55 -4.79 -8.96
CA PRO A 113 -18.94 -4.71 -9.43
C PRO A 113 -19.97 -5.03 -8.35
N SER A 114 -19.69 -6.00 -7.46
CA SER A 114 -20.54 -6.40 -6.35
C SER A 114 -20.63 -5.37 -5.21
N LEU A 115 -19.68 -4.42 -5.14
CA LEU A 115 -19.61 -3.42 -4.07
C LEU A 115 -19.90 -2.00 -4.56
N ILE A 116 -20.24 -1.81 -5.83
CA ILE A 116 -20.36 -0.47 -6.42
C ILE A 116 -21.45 0.37 -5.72
N ASP A 117 -22.47 -0.27 -5.19
CA ASP A 117 -23.56 0.39 -4.47
C ASP A 117 -23.20 0.67 -2.99
N LYS A 118 -22.04 0.14 -2.51
CA LYS A 118 -21.53 0.36 -1.14
C LYS A 118 -20.65 1.59 -1.00
N SER A 119 -20.13 2.10 -2.12
CA SER A 119 -19.40 3.37 -2.10
C SER A 119 -20.34 4.54 -1.76
N PRO A 120 -19.91 5.53 -0.96
CA PRO A 120 -20.66 6.75 -0.73
C PRO A 120 -20.77 7.63 -1.98
N LEU A 121 -20.02 7.31 -3.04
CA LEU A 121 -20.03 8.03 -4.29
C LEU A 121 -21.12 7.49 -5.22
N LYS A 122 -21.59 8.35 -6.13
CA LYS A 122 -22.59 7.96 -7.12
C LYS A 122 -22.04 6.89 -8.06
N LYS A 123 -22.79 5.82 -8.23
CA LYS A 123 -22.43 4.65 -9.05
C LYS A 123 -21.96 5.00 -10.48
N GLU A 124 -22.66 5.92 -11.14
CA GLU A 124 -22.32 6.39 -12.49
C GLU A 124 -20.97 7.13 -12.55
N ARG A 125 -20.45 7.61 -11.41
CA ARG A 125 -19.15 8.29 -11.32
C ARG A 125 -17.98 7.33 -11.16
N ILE A 126 -18.20 6.26 -10.42
CA ILE A 126 -17.11 5.33 -10.03
C ILE A 126 -17.10 4.04 -10.85
N LYS A 127 -18.19 3.72 -11.56
CA LYS A 127 -18.28 2.48 -12.33
C LYS A 127 -17.13 2.35 -13.33
N GLY A 128 -16.39 1.24 -13.22
CA GLY A 128 -15.29 0.93 -14.12
C GLY A 128 -14.01 1.71 -13.79
N THR A 129 -13.93 2.33 -12.61
CA THR A 129 -12.67 2.91 -12.16
C THR A 129 -11.62 1.81 -11.96
N ASP A 130 -10.47 2.01 -12.59
CA ASP A 130 -9.26 1.20 -12.45
C ASP A 130 -8.06 2.13 -12.65
N LEU A 131 -7.53 2.66 -11.57
CA LEU A 131 -6.40 3.57 -11.55
C LEU A 131 -5.31 3.10 -10.58
N VAL A 132 -4.08 3.57 -10.76
CA VAL A 132 -2.95 3.22 -9.90
C VAL A 132 -2.19 4.48 -9.52
N PHE A 133 -1.99 4.67 -8.22
CA PHE A 133 -1.05 5.66 -7.72
C PHE A 133 0.34 5.07 -7.57
N LEU A 134 1.35 5.83 -7.99
CA LEU A 134 2.75 5.64 -7.59
C LEU A 134 3.13 6.83 -6.69
N ARG A 135 3.25 6.54 -5.40
CA ARG A 135 3.66 7.49 -4.37
C ARG A 135 5.16 7.35 -4.10
N GLU A 136 5.89 8.43 -4.10
CA GLU A 136 7.29 8.43 -3.63
C GLU A 136 7.35 8.17 -2.12
N LEU A 137 8.33 7.37 -1.65
CA LEU A 137 8.38 6.92 -0.25
C LEU A 137 9.63 7.32 0.53
N THR A 138 10.65 7.90 -0.09
CA THR A 138 11.97 8.08 0.54
C THR A 138 12.43 9.52 0.65
N GLY A 139 11.66 10.45 0.07
CA GLY A 139 11.91 11.88 0.08
C GLY A 139 10.78 12.71 0.67
N GLY A 140 10.82 13.99 0.38
CA GLY A 140 9.79 14.95 0.75
C GLY A 140 9.80 15.33 2.24
N ILE A 141 8.65 15.80 2.70
CA ILE A 141 8.48 16.36 4.05
C ILE A 141 8.68 15.30 5.17
N TYR A 142 8.46 14.01 4.87
CA TYR A 142 8.64 12.95 5.87
C TYR A 142 10.11 12.64 6.18
N PHE A 143 11.03 13.05 5.31
CA PHE A 143 12.46 12.77 5.43
C PHE A 143 13.33 14.03 5.50
N GLY A 144 12.72 15.21 5.31
CA GLY A 144 13.41 16.50 5.38
C GLY A 144 13.79 16.91 6.79
N GLU A 145 14.55 18.00 6.86
CA GLU A 145 14.89 18.63 8.13
C GLU A 145 13.62 19.10 8.84
N ARG A 146 13.57 18.86 10.14
CA ARG A 146 12.43 19.25 10.98
C ARG A 146 12.89 19.69 12.35
N GLY A 147 12.10 20.50 13.00
CA GLY A 147 12.45 20.96 14.34
C GLY A 147 11.48 21.94 14.96
N ARG A 148 11.87 22.37 16.15
CA ARG A 148 11.19 23.43 16.89
C ARG A 148 12.19 24.53 17.26
N LYS A 149 11.73 25.78 17.22
CA LYS A 149 12.45 27.00 17.60
C LYS A 149 11.62 27.79 18.61
N ASP A 150 12.17 28.88 19.12
CA ASP A 150 11.47 29.84 20.01
C ASP A 150 10.84 29.15 21.23
N ASN A 151 11.62 28.32 21.93
CA ASN A 151 11.17 27.54 23.10
C ASN A 151 9.94 26.66 22.81
N GLY A 152 9.85 26.11 21.55
CA GLY A 152 8.78 25.24 21.12
C GLY A 152 7.58 25.94 20.46
N ASN A 153 7.59 27.28 20.42
CA ASN A 153 6.48 28.04 19.82
C ASN A 153 6.48 28.06 18.30
N THR A 154 7.61 27.70 17.66
CA THR A 154 7.72 27.59 16.20
C THR A 154 8.13 26.18 15.84
N ALA A 155 7.42 25.53 14.90
CA ALA A 155 7.76 24.21 14.35
C ALA A 155 7.91 24.32 12.85
N PHE A 156 8.82 23.52 12.27
CA PHE A 156 9.02 23.45 10.84
C PHE A 156 9.33 22.02 10.40
N ASP A 157 8.86 21.68 9.19
CA ASP A 157 9.20 20.48 8.44
C ASP A 157 9.55 20.92 7.01
N THR A 158 10.64 20.42 6.45
CA THR A 158 11.16 20.80 5.15
C THR A 158 10.84 19.75 4.10
N CYS A 159 10.17 20.15 3.02
CA CYS A 159 9.96 19.31 1.85
C CYS A 159 11.15 19.41 0.90
N THR A 160 11.91 18.33 0.77
CA THR A 160 13.11 18.29 -0.09
C THR A 160 13.05 17.09 -1.02
N TYR A 161 13.29 17.33 -2.32
CA TYR A 161 13.43 16.30 -3.34
C TYR A 161 14.66 16.56 -4.20
N THR A 162 15.32 15.47 -4.61
CA THR A 162 16.36 15.50 -5.63
C THR A 162 15.79 15.05 -6.98
N ARG A 163 16.39 15.50 -8.08
CA ARG A 163 16.01 15.03 -9.43
C ARG A 163 16.10 13.49 -9.55
N PHE A 164 17.07 12.86 -8.92
CA PHE A 164 17.22 11.40 -8.92
C PHE A 164 16.03 10.69 -8.29
N GLU A 165 15.51 11.16 -7.15
CA GLU A 165 14.36 10.56 -6.46
C GLU A 165 13.10 10.66 -7.32
N ILE A 166 12.90 11.81 -7.99
CA ILE A 166 11.76 12.03 -8.88
C ILE A 166 11.89 11.16 -10.15
N GLU A 167 13.08 11.15 -10.77
CA GLU A 167 13.31 10.46 -12.05
C GLU A 167 13.05 8.95 -11.93
N ARG A 168 13.56 8.30 -10.88
CA ARG A 168 13.36 6.84 -10.70
C ARG A 168 11.89 6.47 -10.50
N LEU A 169 11.10 7.31 -9.80
CA LEU A 169 9.67 7.09 -9.66
C LEU A 169 8.93 7.35 -10.98
N ALA A 170 9.25 8.45 -11.65
CA ALA A 170 8.63 8.81 -12.94
C ALA A 170 8.87 7.73 -14.00
N ILE A 171 10.08 7.18 -14.08
CA ILE A 171 10.37 6.04 -14.97
C ILE A 171 9.44 4.86 -14.70
N LYS A 172 9.23 4.49 -13.42
CA LYS A 172 8.26 3.44 -13.05
C LYS A 172 6.83 3.80 -13.44
N GLY A 173 6.44 5.07 -13.31
CA GLY A 173 5.14 5.56 -13.76
C GLY A 173 4.95 5.42 -15.27
N PHE A 174 5.93 5.81 -16.06
CA PHE A 174 5.90 5.64 -17.51
C PHE A 174 5.87 4.16 -17.93
N GLU A 175 6.71 3.30 -17.33
CA GLU A 175 6.74 1.86 -17.58
C GLU A 175 5.38 1.20 -17.27
N LEU A 176 4.73 1.63 -16.19
CA LEU A 176 3.40 1.14 -15.81
C LEU A 176 2.34 1.66 -16.80
N ALA A 177 2.36 2.93 -17.15
CA ALA A 177 1.44 3.51 -18.12
C ALA A 177 1.54 2.80 -19.49
N MET A 178 2.75 2.45 -19.94
CA MET A 178 2.94 1.68 -21.18
C MET A 178 2.27 0.30 -21.17
N LYS A 179 2.13 -0.31 -19.98
CA LYS A 179 1.44 -1.62 -19.81
C LYS A 179 -0.07 -1.48 -19.63
N ARG A 180 -0.57 -0.25 -19.43
CA ARG A 180 -1.98 0.08 -19.20
C ARG A 180 -2.54 0.91 -20.35
N SER A 181 -3.39 1.90 -20.06
CA SER A 181 -4.05 2.71 -21.10
C SER A 181 -3.19 3.85 -21.68
N LYS A 182 -1.89 3.88 -21.33
CA LYS A 182 -0.91 4.88 -21.79
C LYS A 182 -1.24 6.32 -21.36
N LYS A 183 -1.84 6.49 -20.18
CA LYS A 183 -2.12 7.78 -19.57
C LYS A 183 -1.37 7.92 -18.26
N LEU A 184 -0.66 9.04 -18.11
CA LEU A 184 0.09 9.37 -16.90
C LEU A 184 -0.28 10.77 -16.42
N CYS A 185 -0.72 10.89 -15.17
CA CYS A 185 -0.94 12.18 -14.53
C CYS A 185 0.18 12.46 -13.51
N CYS A 186 0.93 13.54 -13.69
CA CYS A 186 1.86 14.04 -12.69
C CYS A 186 1.10 14.99 -11.76
N VAL A 187 0.99 14.60 -10.49
CA VAL A 187 0.30 15.38 -9.46
C VAL A 187 1.31 16.24 -8.72
N ASP A 188 1.11 17.55 -8.73
CA ASP A 188 2.05 18.50 -8.13
C ASP A 188 1.36 19.74 -7.52
N LYS A 189 2.13 20.70 -7.02
CA LYS A 189 1.71 22.04 -6.60
C LYS A 189 2.68 23.09 -7.16
N ALA A 190 3.04 22.98 -8.44
CA ALA A 190 4.08 23.77 -9.09
C ALA A 190 3.78 25.26 -9.15
N ASN A 191 2.52 25.67 -9.02
CA ASN A 191 2.16 27.10 -8.91
C ASN A 191 2.68 27.75 -7.61
N VAL A 192 3.04 26.96 -6.57
CA VAL A 192 3.49 27.46 -5.27
C VAL A 192 4.86 26.91 -4.87
N LEU A 193 5.08 25.59 -4.99
CA LEU A 193 6.22 24.90 -4.40
C LEU A 193 7.36 24.68 -5.39
N GLU A 194 8.60 25.00 -4.98
CA GLU A 194 9.81 24.73 -5.77
C GLU A 194 10.07 23.24 -5.95
N SER A 195 9.83 22.42 -4.92
CA SER A 195 9.90 20.97 -5.03
C SER A 195 8.98 20.43 -6.13
N SER A 196 7.76 20.91 -6.21
CA SER A 196 6.79 20.53 -7.24
C SER A 196 7.16 21.05 -8.64
N ARG A 197 7.85 22.20 -8.76
CA ARG A 197 8.40 22.68 -10.04
C ARG A 197 9.48 21.72 -10.53
N LEU A 198 10.41 21.30 -9.66
CA LEU A 198 11.41 20.29 -9.98
C LEU A 198 10.79 18.97 -10.40
N TRP A 199 9.67 18.55 -9.74
CA TRP A 199 8.89 17.37 -10.12
C TRP A 199 8.40 17.48 -11.56
N ARG A 200 7.69 18.54 -11.89
CA ARG A 200 7.14 18.78 -13.23
C ARG A 200 8.23 18.83 -14.30
N GLU A 201 9.29 19.59 -14.09
CA GLU A 201 10.44 19.69 -15.00
C GLU A 201 11.10 18.32 -15.26
N THR A 202 11.24 17.52 -14.21
CA THR A 202 11.86 16.19 -14.31
C THR A 202 10.99 15.25 -15.13
N VAL A 203 9.67 15.20 -14.87
CA VAL A 203 8.73 14.37 -15.63
C VAL A 203 8.69 14.81 -17.10
N GLN A 204 8.62 16.12 -17.38
CA GLN A 204 8.66 16.67 -18.74
C GLN A 204 9.93 16.25 -19.51
N SER A 205 11.07 16.20 -18.82
CA SER A 205 12.33 15.78 -19.47
C SER A 205 12.31 14.31 -19.95
N LEU A 206 11.45 13.47 -19.37
CA LEU A 206 11.31 12.06 -19.70
C LEU A 206 10.30 11.77 -20.82
N GLU A 207 9.35 12.66 -21.08
CA GLU A 207 8.29 12.45 -22.08
C GLU A 207 8.83 11.99 -23.45
N LYS A 208 9.95 12.57 -23.88
CA LYS A 208 10.57 12.20 -25.17
C LYS A 208 11.01 10.74 -25.24
N LYS A 209 11.25 10.09 -24.09
CA LYS A 209 11.61 8.66 -24.04
C LYS A 209 10.38 7.75 -24.11
N TYR A 210 9.17 8.29 -23.87
CA TYR A 210 7.90 7.57 -23.84
C TYR A 210 6.83 8.24 -24.69
N PRO A 211 7.05 8.42 -26.01
CA PRO A 211 6.19 9.21 -26.88
C PRO A 211 4.77 8.67 -27.05
N GLU A 212 4.52 7.44 -26.63
CA GLU A 212 3.20 6.82 -26.67
C GLU A 212 2.34 7.12 -25.43
N VAL A 213 2.94 7.69 -24.37
CA VAL A 213 2.23 8.01 -23.13
C VAL A 213 1.72 9.44 -23.19
N GLU A 214 0.40 9.58 -23.04
CA GLU A 214 -0.26 10.87 -22.85
C GLU A 214 -0.01 11.37 -21.41
N VAL A 215 0.73 12.46 -21.24
CA VAL A 215 1.07 13.01 -19.93
C VAL A 215 0.23 14.23 -19.64
N SER A 216 -0.37 14.27 -18.46
CA SER A 216 -1.07 15.43 -17.91
C SER A 216 -0.41 15.91 -16.62
N TYR A 217 -0.56 17.20 -16.31
CA TYR A 217 -0.02 17.84 -15.11
C TYR A 217 -1.16 18.53 -14.37
N GLU A 218 -1.45 18.05 -13.16
CA GLU A 218 -2.55 18.60 -12.38
C GLU A 218 -2.10 18.97 -10.97
N PHE A 219 -2.68 20.07 -10.46
CA PHE A 219 -2.45 20.43 -9.07
C PHE A 219 -3.19 19.48 -8.14
N VAL A 220 -2.56 19.15 -7.02
CA VAL A 220 -3.07 18.17 -6.04
C VAL A 220 -4.50 18.47 -5.58
N ASP A 221 -4.85 19.75 -5.39
CA ASP A 221 -6.20 20.18 -5.01
C ASP A 221 -7.25 19.92 -6.12
N ALA A 222 -6.86 20.06 -7.38
CA ALA A 222 -7.73 19.70 -8.51
C ALA A 222 -7.90 18.19 -8.63
N VAL A 223 -6.83 17.40 -8.40
CA VAL A 223 -6.90 15.93 -8.41
C VAL A 223 -7.80 15.43 -7.28
N ALA A 224 -7.68 15.97 -6.05
CA ALA A 224 -8.55 15.63 -4.94
C ALA A 224 -10.04 15.80 -5.31
N MET A 225 -10.39 16.95 -5.90
CA MET A 225 -11.77 17.18 -6.37
C MET A 225 -12.17 16.18 -7.47
N ARG A 226 -11.30 15.89 -8.44
CA ARG A 226 -11.60 15.01 -9.58
C ARG A 226 -11.71 13.55 -9.20
N LEU A 227 -10.98 13.08 -8.19
CA LEU A 227 -11.12 11.71 -7.66
C LEU A 227 -12.54 11.45 -7.16
N VAL A 228 -13.19 12.46 -6.60
CA VAL A 228 -14.60 12.34 -6.17
C VAL A 228 -15.56 12.46 -7.35
N GLN A 229 -15.24 13.27 -8.37
CA GLN A 229 -16.17 13.60 -9.45
C GLN A 229 -16.07 12.66 -10.65
N TRP A 230 -14.84 12.30 -11.07
CA TRP A 230 -14.55 11.51 -12.28
C TRP A 230 -13.28 10.67 -12.14
N PRO A 231 -13.19 9.75 -11.15
CA PRO A 231 -11.98 8.96 -10.92
C PRO A 231 -11.57 8.13 -12.14
N ASN A 232 -12.53 7.68 -12.95
CA ASN A 232 -12.30 6.90 -14.17
C ASN A 232 -11.65 7.69 -15.33
N SER A 233 -11.39 8.98 -15.14
CA SER A 233 -10.58 9.76 -16.08
C SER A 233 -9.08 9.51 -15.94
N TYR A 234 -8.66 8.95 -14.81
CA TYR A 234 -7.26 8.62 -14.52
C TYR A 234 -6.93 7.16 -14.83
N ASP A 235 -5.65 6.92 -15.11
CA ASP A 235 -5.06 5.59 -15.25
C ASP A 235 -3.88 5.42 -14.29
N VAL A 236 -2.75 6.09 -14.57
CA VAL A 236 -1.58 6.11 -13.69
C VAL A 236 -1.37 7.53 -13.15
N LEU A 237 -1.23 7.66 -11.83
CA LEU A 237 -0.90 8.94 -11.18
C LEU A 237 0.45 8.80 -10.46
N ILE A 238 1.37 9.72 -10.70
CA ILE A 238 2.62 9.82 -9.93
C ILE A 238 2.56 11.01 -8.99
N THR A 239 2.96 10.82 -7.74
CA THR A 239 2.86 11.84 -6.69
C THR A 239 4.09 11.86 -5.80
N GLU A 240 4.36 13.05 -5.20
CA GLU A 240 5.23 13.12 -4.04
C GLU A 240 4.62 12.40 -2.83
N ASN A 241 5.43 12.23 -1.78
CA ASN A 241 5.11 11.42 -0.60
C ASN A 241 3.81 11.86 0.10
N LEU A 242 3.71 13.11 0.57
CA LEU A 242 2.56 13.60 1.32
C LEU A 242 1.28 13.64 0.48
N PHE A 243 1.36 14.12 -0.77
CA PHE A 243 0.18 14.19 -1.64
C PHE A 243 -0.36 12.79 -1.96
N GLY A 244 0.56 11.84 -2.22
CA GLY A 244 0.19 10.45 -2.45
C GLY A 244 -0.48 9.79 -1.23
N ASP A 245 -0.02 10.13 -0.01
CA ASP A 245 -0.63 9.64 1.22
C ASP A 245 -2.11 10.07 1.31
N ILE A 246 -2.35 11.36 1.19
CA ILE A 246 -3.71 11.94 1.34
C ILE A 246 -4.64 11.46 0.22
N LEU A 247 -4.19 11.54 -1.05
CA LEU A 247 -5.03 11.20 -2.19
C LEU A 247 -5.39 9.72 -2.27
N THR A 248 -4.51 8.82 -1.81
CA THR A 248 -4.82 7.39 -1.83
C THR A 248 -5.80 6.96 -0.74
N ASP A 249 -5.79 7.65 0.40
CA ASP A 249 -6.80 7.45 1.44
C ASP A 249 -8.17 7.99 0.98
N GLU A 250 -8.20 9.16 0.34
CA GLU A 250 -9.40 9.68 -0.31
C GLU A 250 -9.92 8.70 -1.37
N ALA A 251 -9.03 8.18 -2.23
CA ALA A 251 -9.39 7.23 -3.27
C ALA A 251 -9.92 5.88 -2.73
N SER A 252 -9.61 5.51 -1.49
CA SER A 252 -10.10 4.26 -0.89
C SER A 252 -11.62 4.16 -0.83
N VAL A 253 -12.33 5.29 -0.75
CA VAL A 253 -13.81 5.32 -0.75
C VAL A 253 -14.42 4.86 -2.08
N ILE A 254 -13.64 4.87 -3.17
CA ILE A 254 -14.06 4.37 -4.49
C ILE A 254 -14.25 2.85 -4.46
N SER A 255 -13.36 2.14 -3.76
CA SER A 255 -13.40 0.67 -3.64
C SER A 255 -14.42 0.17 -2.63
N GLY A 256 -15.00 1.06 -1.82
CA GLY A 256 -16.01 0.76 -0.81
C GLY A 256 -15.48 0.44 0.58
N SER A 257 -14.24 0.02 0.74
CA SER A 257 -13.57 -0.18 2.03
C SER A 257 -12.04 -0.08 1.88
N MET A 258 -11.39 0.54 2.86
CA MET A 258 -9.92 0.53 2.98
C MET A 258 -9.37 -0.90 3.18
N GLY A 259 -10.18 -1.80 3.75
CA GLY A 259 -9.88 -3.23 3.89
C GLY A 259 -9.81 -4.02 2.58
N LEU A 260 -10.03 -3.37 1.43
CA LEU A 260 -9.90 -3.93 0.08
C LEU A 260 -8.70 -3.38 -0.70
N MET A 261 -7.92 -2.50 -0.10
CA MET A 261 -6.87 -1.75 -0.78
C MET A 261 -5.48 -2.36 -0.52
N PRO A 262 -4.93 -3.10 -1.49
CA PRO A 262 -3.56 -3.60 -1.40
C PRO A 262 -2.55 -2.51 -1.74
N SER A 263 -1.29 -2.73 -1.37
CA SER A 263 -0.18 -1.95 -1.88
C SER A 263 1.12 -2.72 -1.98
N ALA A 264 2.04 -2.22 -2.80
CA ALA A 264 3.40 -2.69 -2.90
C ALA A 264 4.37 -1.52 -2.79
N SER A 265 5.37 -1.65 -1.93
CA SER A 265 6.50 -0.71 -1.83
C SER A 265 7.69 -1.31 -2.56
N ILE A 266 7.95 -0.81 -3.77
CA ILE A 266 8.97 -1.33 -4.67
C ILE A 266 10.34 -0.83 -4.24
N GLY A 267 11.29 -1.76 -4.07
CA GLY A 267 12.67 -1.50 -3.72
C GLY A 267 13.64 -1.75 -4.87
N LEU A 268 14.92 -1.52 -4.56
CA LEU A 268 16.01 -1.81 -5.50
C LEU A 268 16.37 -3.30 -5.54
N GLU A 269 16.28 -3.99 -4.41
CA GLU A 269 16.68 -5.40 -4.26
C GLU A 269 15.49 -6.28 -3.86
N THR A 270 14.71 -5.84 -2.89
CA THR A 270 13.48 -6.51 -2.44
C THR A 270 12.33 -5.53 -2.38
N SER A 271 11.10 -6.05 -2.43
CA SER A 271 9.89 -5.25 -2.34
C SER A 271 9.03 -5.70 -1.16
N LEU A 272 8.23 -4.79 -0.63
CA LEU A 272 7.37 -5.02 0.50
C LEU A 272 5.90 -4.89 0.05
N TYR A 273 5.08 -5.85 0.47
CA TYR A 273 3.66 -5.95 0.15
C TYR A 273 2.85 -5.82 1.42
N GLU A 274 1.99 -4.83 1.48
CA GLU A 274 1.24 -4.43 2.68
C GLU A 274 -0.15 -3.90 2.31
N PRO A 275 -1.17 -4.03 3.19
CA PRO A 275 -2.41 -3.29 3.01
C PRO A 275 -2.17 -1.79 3.21
N ILE A 276 -3.06 -0.93 2.70
CA ILE A 276 -2.95 0.52 2.96
C ILE A 276 -3.44 0.92 4.35
N HIS A 277 -4.30 0.10 4.98
CA HIS A 277 -4.85 0.38 6.31
C HIS A 277 -3.78 0.31 7.41
N GLY A 278 -3.97 1.06 8.48
CA GLY A 278 -3.12 1.02 9.68
C GLY A 278 -3.40 -0.18 10.59
N SER A 279 -2.89 -0.09 11.81
CA SER A 279 -2.95 -1.18 12.81
C SER A 279 -4.32 -1.40 13.45
N TYR A 280 -5.26 -0.47 13.32
CA TYR A 280 -6.63 -0.54 13.87
C TYR A 280 -6.68 -1.18 15.26
N PRO A 281 -6.04 -0.57 16.28
CA PRO A 281 -5.83 -1.20 17.60
C PRO A 281 -7.12 -1.60 18.31
N GLN A 282 -8.22 -0.90 18.01
CA GLN A 282 -9.53 -1.17 18.62
C GLN A 282 -10.12 -2.52 18.20
N ALA A 283 -9.71 -3.06 17.06
CA ALA A 283 -10.15 -4.35 16.55
C ALA A 283 -9.17 -5.49 16.86
N ALA A 284 -7.98 -5.20 17.36
CA ALA A 284 -6.96 -6.19 17.65
C ALA A 284 -7.44 -7.29 18.60
N GLY A 285 -7.25 -8.55 18.24
CA GLY A 285 -7.65 -9.72 19.01
C GLY A 285 -9.16 -10.04 18.97
N LYS A 286 -9.95 -9.33 18.14
CA LYS A 286 -11.41 -9.51 18.07
C LYS A 286 -11.86 -10.37 16.88
N ASP A 287 -10.97 -10.73 15.99
CA ASP A 287 -11.28 -11.52 14.78
C ASP A 287 -12.36 -10.87 13.89
N ILE A 288 -12.31 -9.53 13.74
CA ILE A 288 -13.31 -8.74 12.98
C ILE A 288 -12.71 -7.92 11.84
N ALA A 289 -11.38 -7.81 11.78
CA ALA A 289 -10.70 -7.02 10.75
C ALA A 289 -10.85 -7.65 9.36
N ASN A 290 -11.01 -6.83 8.33
CA ASN A 290 -11.09 -7.30 6.96
C ASN A 290 -9.69 -7.76 6.47
N PRO A 291 -9.47 -9.05 6.11
CA PRO A 291 -8.17 -9.56 5.70
C PRO A 291 -7.88 -9.37 4.21
N LEU A 292 -8.87 -8.92 3.42
CA LEU A 292 -8.81 -8.96 1.95
C LEU A 292 -7.74 -8.06 1.36
N ALA A 293 -7.45 -6.90 1.98
CA ALA A 293 -6.37 -6.02 1.52
C ALA A 293 -4.99 -6.70 1.62
N THR A 294 -4.71 -7.39 2.74
CA THR A 294 -3.45 -8.14 2.93
C THR A 294 -3.37 -9.33 2.00
N ILE A 295 -4.47 -10.04 1.77
CA ILE A 295 -4.57 -11.14 0.82
C ILE A 295 -4.35 -10.65 -0.62
N LEU A 296 -4.93 -9.51 -1.00
CA LEU A 296 -4.69 -8.89 -2.30
C LEU A 296 -3.26 -8.36 -2.44
N SER A 297 -2.63 -7.92 -1.33
CA SER A 297 -1.21 -7.57 -1.33
C SER A 297 -0.33 -8.79 -1.57
N SER A 298 -0.71 -9.98 -1.06
CA SER A 298 -0.01 -11.21 -1.41
C SER A 298 -0.21 -11.59 -2.89
N ALA A 299 -1.36 -11.29 -3.50
CA ALA A 299 -1.53 -11.43 -4.94
C ALA A 299 -0.56 -10.54 -5.74
N MET A 300 -0.39 -9.27 -5.33
CA MET A 300 0.63 -8.41 -5.92
C MET A 300 2.04 -8.98 -5.74
N MET A 301 2.35 -9.55 -4.58
CA MET A 301 3.63 -10.21 -4.31
C MET A 301 3.89 -11.37 -5.28
N PHE A 302 2.93 -12.23 -5.51
CA PHE A 302 3.07 -13.32 -6.49
C PHE A 302 3.33 -12.80 -7.90
N GLU A 303 2.62 -11.75 -8.30
CA GLU A 303 2.75 -11.12 -9.61
C GLU A 303 4.09 -10.40 -9.78
N ASP A 304 4.41 -9.47 -8.88
CA ASP A 304 5.53 -8.55 -9.06
C ASP A 304 6.88 -9.15 -8.68
N ALA A 305 6.97 -9.86 -7.54
CA ALA A 305 8.24 -10.40 -7.06
C ALA A 305 8.62 -11.71 -7.74
N PHE A 306 7.61 -12.52 -8.12
CA PHE A 306 7.85 -13.88 -8.60
C PHE A 306 7.41 -14.12 -10.06
N ASN A 307 6.76 -13.14 -10.69
CA ASN A 307 6.18 -13.26 -12.03
C ASN A 307 5.18 -14.44 -12.16
N LEU A 308 4.43 -14.70 -11.08
CA LEU A 308 3.44 -15.77 -10.93
C LEU A 308 2.03 -15.21 -11.18
N MET A 309 1.70 -14.99 -12.45
CA MET A 309 0.47 -14.31 -12.88
C MET A 309 -0.80 -15.15 -12.65
N GLU A 310 -0.72 -16.47 -12.81
CA GLU A 310 -1.88 -17.36 -12.62
C GLU A 310 -2.24 -17.48 -11.14
N GLU A 311 -1.24 -17.53 -10.27
CA GLU A 311 -1.38 -17.55 -8.82
C GLU A 311 -2.01 -16.25 -8.31
N SER A 312 -1.50 -15.10 -8.77
CA SER A 312 -2.08 -13.79 -8.48
C SER A 312 -3.53 -13.70 -8.94
N LYS A 313 -3.80 -14.12 -10.18
CA LYS A 313 -5.15 -14.12 -10.75
C LYS A 313 -6.11 -14.99 -9.91
N LEU A 314 -5.68 -16.18 -9.51
CA LEU A 314 -6.52 -17.07 -8.70
C LEU A 314 -6.92 -16.41 -7.37
N ILE A 315 -5.98 -15.75 -6.69
CA ILE A 315 -6.30 -15.02 -5.43
C ILE A 315 -7.34 -13.94 -5.71
N ARG A 316 -7.15 -13.12 -6.74
CA ARG A 316 -8.07 -12.04 -7.12
C ARG A 316 -9.46 -12.58 -7.48
N ASP A 317 -9.53 -13.67 -8.24
CA ASP A 317 -10.79 -14.31 -8.63
C ASP A 317 -11.57 -14.84 -7.41
N VAL A 318 -10.87 -15.47 -6.46
CA VAL A 318 -11.51 -16.01 -5.25
C VAL A 318 -11.95 -14.88 -4.31
N VAL A 319 -11.19 -13.79 -4.20
CA VAL A 319 -11.62 -12.58 -3.49
C VAL A 319 -12.87 -12.00 -4.13
N ASN A 320 -12.91 -11.81 -5.45
CA ASN A 320 -14.11 -11.35 -6.14
C ASN A 320 -15.32 -12.24 -5.84
N LYS A 321 -15.13 -13.56 -5.87
CA LYS A 321 -16.18 -14.53 -5.55
C LYS A 321 -16.69 -14.41 -4.11
N SER A 322 -15.80 -14.13 -3.13
CA SER A 322 -16.22 -13.89 -1.75
C SER A 322 -17.12 -12.65 -1.63
N LEU A 323 -16.77 -11.59 -2.34
CA LEU A 323 -17.56 -10.35 -2.38
C LEU A 323 -18.93 -10.57 -3.03
N GLU A 324 -19.00 -11.31 -4.14
CA GLU A 324 -20.25 -11.67 -4.82
C GLU A 324 -21.17 -12.52 -3.94
N GLN A 325 -20.61 -13.38 -3.10
CA GLN A 325 -21.36 -14.25 -2.20
C GLN A 325 -21.59 -13.64 -0.80
N SER A 326 -21.21 -12.38 -0.60
CA SER A 326 -21.29 -11.69 0.69
C SER A 326 -20.57 -12.42 1.83
N ILE A 327 -19.47 -13.11 1.54
CA ILE A 327 -18.58 -13.69 2.53
C ILE A 327 -17.57 -12.61 2.92
N VAL A 328 -17.99 -11.69 3.76
CA VAL A 328 -17.29 -10.45 4.10
C VAL A 328 -17.36 -10.14 5.59
N THR A 329 -16.44 -9.33 6.07
CA THR A 329 -16.42 -8.81 7.44
C THR A 329 -17.44 -7.68 7.63
N GLU A 330 -17.58 -7.18 8.84
CA GLU A 330 -18.59 -6.21 9.25
C GLU A 330 -18.57 -4.91 8.42
N ASP A 331 -17.40 -4.43 8.05
CA ASP A 331 -17.21 -3.21 7.24
C ASP A 331 -17.87 -3.26 5.86
N LEU A 332 -18.15 -4.45 5.35
CA LEU A 332 -18.78 -4.69 4.06
C LEU A 332 -20.15 -5.40 4.15
N SER A 333 -20.63 -5.73 5.36
CA SER A 333 -21.83 -6.57 5.54
C SER A 333 -23.14 -5.82 5.40
N GLU A 334 -23.17 -4.46 5.58
CA GLU A 334 -24.37 -3.61 5.52
C GLU A 334 -25.54 -4.12 6.40
N GLY A 335 -25.22 -4.61 7.60
CA GLY A 335 -26.21 -5.16 8.53
C GLY A 335 -26.69 -6.56 8.18
N GLN A 336 -26.15 -7.18 7.12
CA GLN A 336 -26.32 -8.61 6.87
C GLN A 336 -25.38 -9.43 7.77
N ARG A 337 -25.28 -10.73 7.53
CA ARG A 337 -24.34 -11.59 8.25
C ARG A 337 -22.90 -11.11 7.99
N ALA A 338 -22.21 -10.70 9.05
CA ALA A 338 -20.77 -10.48 9.03
C ALA A 338 -20.04 -11.78 9.36
N TYR A 339 -18.97 -12.05 8.64
CA TYR A 339 -18.05 -13.15 8.90
C TYR A 339 -16.85 -12.64 9.70
N LYS A 340 -16.22 -13.52 10.46
CA LYS A 340 -14.98 -13.22 11.15
C LYS A 340 -13.80 -13.14 10.17
N THR A 341 -12.71 -12.47 10.56
CA THR A 341 -11.45 -12.44 9.81
C THR A 341 -11.00 -13.85 9.41
N SER A 342 -11.00 -14.77 10.39
CA SER A 342 -10.61 -16.17 10.21
C SER A 342 -11.57 -16.93 9.29
N GLU A 343 -12.89 -16.73 9.41
CA GLU A 343 -13.90 -17.40 8.57
C GLU A 343 -13.77 -16.99 7.10
N VAL A 344 -13.47 -15.70 6.82
CA VAL A 344 -13.21 -15.22 5.45
C VAL A 344 -11.97 -15.92 4.88
N GLY A 345 -10.86 -15.94 5.62
CA GLY A 345 -9.63 -16.61 5.19
C GLY A 345 -9.82 -18.09 4.92
N ASP A 346 -10.47 -18.80 5.82
CA ASP A 346 -10.74 -20.24 5.68
C ASP A 346 -11.66 -20.55 4.48
N TRP A 347 -12.64 -19.68 4.22
CA TRP A 347 -13.50 -19.80 3.04
C TRP A 347 -12.69 -19.65 1.74
N LEU A 348 -11.79 -18.65 1.66
CA LEU A 348 -10.93 -18.43 0.49
C LEU A 348 -10.00 -19.64 0.26
N VAL A 349 -9.39 -20.18 1.30
CA VAL A 349 -8.55 -21.41 1.23
C VAL A 349 -9.34 -22.57 0.65
N LYS A 350 -10.58 -22.78 1.12
CA LYS A 350 -11.45 -23.84 0.63
C LYS A 350 -11.78 -23.66 -0.86
N GLU A 351 -12.03 -22.45 -1.32
CA GLU A 351 -12.32 -22.18 -2.73
C GLU A 351 -11.09 -22.40 -3.61
N ILE A 352 -9.90 -21.98 -3.17
CA ILE A 352 -8.64 -22.19 -3.89
C ILE A 352 -8.34 -23.67 -4.09
N LEU A 353 -8.60 -24.51 -3.09
CA LEU A 353 -8.27 -25.94 -3.12
C LEU A 353 -9.31 -26.82 -3.88
N LYS A 354 -10.43 -26.27 -4.28
CA LYS A 354 -11.35 -26.91 -5.24
C LYS A 354 -10.72 -26.98 -6.64
#